data_79da0522e7237d0accec7ce6a0aa7d76
#
_entry.id   79da0522e7237d0accec7ce6a0aa7d76
#
_cell.length_a   1.000
_cell.length_b   1.000
_cell.length_c   1.000
_cell.angle_alpha   90.00
_cell.angle_beta   90.00
_cell.angle_gamma   90.00
#
_symmetry.space_group_name_H-M   'P 1'
#
loop_
_entity.id
_entity.type
_entity.pdbx_description
1 polymer ?
#
loop_
_entity_poly.entity_id
_entity_poly.type
_entity_poly.pdbx_seq_one_letter_code
_entity_poly.pdbx_strand_id
1 'polypeptide(L)'
;MPDYQFITFSPQLLATINKSRELLLEHSMGALGAWALLNLLISGYFVARTDKRTEPHYFHQMNVGWNFVNALLAVTGILRAHPNHVEGMDLATSLTAHFTTEKILLFNAGLDVAYLACGSWLRVRAASAQRLPERLLGFGRSLWLQGGFLFLFDLGFYLRYHPFATELLNLLPAVKS
;
A
#
# COMPACT_ATOMS: atom_id res chain seq x y z
N MET A 1 31.26 13.52 40.70
CA MET A 1 30.07 13.50 39.83
C MET A 1 30.48 12.73 38.58
N PRO A 2 29.87 11.62 38.20
CA PRO A 2 30.21 10.96 36.97
C PRO A 2 29.77 11.86 35.79
N ASP A 3 30.72 12.12 34.89
CA ASP A 3 30.47 12.81 33.63
C ASP A 3 29.54 11.91 32.78
N TYR A 4 28.25 12.23 32.77
CA TYR A 4 27.33 11.66 31.82
C TYR A 4 27.68 12.22 30.43
N GLN A 5 28.53 11.50 29.69
CA GLN A 5 28.63 11.71 28.25
C GLN A 5 27.29 11.29 27.64
N PHE A 6 26.43 12.28 27.47
CA PHE A 6 25.28 12.14 26.58
C PHE A 6 25.84 11.83 25.20
N ILE A 7 25.64 10.60 24.73
CA ILE A 7 25.88 10.28 23.33
C ILE A 7 24.99 11.25 22.56
N THR A 8 25.61 12.26 21.98
CA THR A 8 24.90 13.33 21.26
C THR A 8 24.25 12.70 20.06
N PHE A 9 22.94 12.56 20.15
CA PHE A 9 22.06 12.27 19.04
C PHE A 9 22.43 13.17 17.85
N SER A 10 22.72 12.58 16.67
CA SER A 10 23.02 13.36 15.48
C SER A 10 21.72 13.76 14.77
N PRO A 11 21.31 15.04 14.83
CA PRO A 11 20.11 15.51 14.12
C PRO A 11 20.19 15.27 12.62
N GLN A 12 21.40 15.29 12.04
CA GLN A 12 21.62 15.03 10.62
C GLN A 12 21.30 13.57 10.24
N LEU A 13 21.62 12.62 11.12
CA LEU A 13 21.31 11.20 10.88
C LEU A 13 19.79 10.97 10.89
N LEU A 14 19.07 11.54 11.85
CA LEU A 14 17.61 11.46 11.88
C LEU A 14 16.98 12.10 10.62
N ALA A 15 17.46 13.28 10.22
CA ALA A 15 16.97 13.93 9.01
C ALA A 15 17.20 13.04 7.76
N THR A 16 18.35 12.37 7.66
CA THR A 16 18.67 11.46 6.57
C THR A 16 17.74 10.25 6.55
N ILE A 17 17.50 9.62 7.71
CA ILE A 17 16.58 8.47 7.84
C ILE A 17 15.15 8.89 7.45
N ASN A 18 14.67 10.01 7.96
CA ASN A 18 13.35 10.53 7.64
C ASN A 18 13.19 10.81 6.14
N LYS A 19 14.18 11.46 5.52
CA LYS A 19 14.16 11.72 4.07
C LYS A 19 14.14 10.42 3.25
N SER A 20 14.96 9.43 3.60
CA SER A 20 15.01 8.15 2.91
C SER A 20 13.68 7.40 3.01
N ARG A 21 13.05 7.45 4.17
CA ARG A 21 11.76 6.86 4.45
C ARG A 21 10.63 7.50 3.62
N GLU A 22 10.61 8.84 3.54
CA GLU A 22 9.64 9.57 2.72
C GLU A 22 9.84 9.32 1.22
N LEU A 23 11.09 9.27 0.75
CA LEU A 23 11.37 8.92 -0.64
C LEU A 23 10.91 7.50 -0.98
N LEU A 24 11.09 6.53 -0.06
CA LEU A 24 10.57 5.19 -0.27
C LEU A 24 9.04 5.17 -0.35
N LEU A 25 8.35 5.94 0.51
CA LEU A 25 6.90 6.08 0.49
C LEU A 25 6.43 6.72 -0.84
N GLU A 26 7.06 7.80 -1.27
CA GLU A 26 6.75 8.48 -2.54
C GLU A 26 6.91 7.54 -3.74
N HIS A 27 8.05 6.83 -3.83
CA HIS A 27 8.28 5.86 -4.91
C HIS A 27 7.28 4.71 -4.89
N SER A 28 6.94 4.20 -3.71
CA SER A 28 5.95 3.12 -3.58
C SER A 28 4.56 3.60 -4.03
N MET A 29 4.14 4.79 -3.61
CA MET A 29 2.88 5.38 -4.09
C MET A 29 2.91 5.65 -5.60
N GLY A 30 4.06 6.05 -6.16
CA GLY A 30 4.26 6.17 -7.60
C GLY A 30 4.06 4.85 -8.34
N ALA A 31 4.58 3.74 -7.80
CA ALA A 31 4.38 2.40 -8.36
C ALA A 31 2.90 1.97 -8.31
N LEU A 32 2.20 2.24 -7.20
CA LEU A 32 0.76 2.01 -7.08
C LEU A 32 -0.03 2.84 -8.11
N GLY A 33 0.35 4.09 -8.29
CA GLY A 33 -0.24 4.99 -9.28
C GLY A 33 -0.05 4.50 -10.72
N ALA A 34 1.16 4.03 -11.06
CA ALA A 34 1.44 3.45 -12.37
C ALA A 34 0.59 2.19 -12.63
N TRP A 35 0.48 1.28 -11.65
CA TRP A 35 -0.42 0.13 -11.73
C TRP A 35 -1.87 0.55 -11.96
N ALA A 36 -2.36 1.52 -11.18
CA ALA A 36 -3.73 2.00 -11.28
C ALA A 36 -4.01 2.61 -12.65
N LEU A 37 -3.13 3.48 -13.15
CA LEU A 37 -3.29 4.10 -14.47
C LEU A 37 -3.28 3.08 -15.61
N LEU A 38 -2.36 2.11 -15.57
CA LEU A 38 -2.30 1.03 -16.55
C LEU A 38 -3.60 0.24 -16.60
N ASN A 39 -4.12 -0.16 -15.43
CA ASN A 39 -5.38 -0.88 -15.33
C ASN A 39 -6.59 -0.04 -15.76
N LEU A 40 -6.62 1.26 -15.44
CA LEU A 40 -7.69 2.17 -15.88
C LEU A 40 -7.73 2.29 -17.40
N LEU A 41 -6.56 2.42 -18.04
CA LEU A 41 -6.46 2.50 -19.50
C LEU A 41 -6.90 1.20 -20.17
N ILE A 42 -6.33 0.06 -19.74
CA ILE A 42 -6.63 -1.25 -20.32
C ILE A 42 -8.09 -1.62 -20.05
N SER A 43 -8.52 -1.56 -18.80
CA SER A 43 -9.87 -1.99 -18.42
C SER A 43 -10.93 -1.03 -18.90
N GLY A 44 -10.66 0.27 -18.94
CA GLY A 44 -11.55 1.26 -19.53
C GLY A 44 -11.80 1.00 -21.03
N TYR A 45 -10.75 0.70 -21.79
CA TYR A 45 -10.88 0.30 -23.19
C TYR A 45 -11.77 -0.94 -23.35
N PHE A 46 -11.52 -1.99 -22.56
CA PHE A 46 -12.30 -3.25 -22.69
C PHE A 46 -13.73 -3.11 -22.18
N VAL A 47 -14.01 -2.31 -21.15
CA VAL A 47 -15.40 -2.01 -20.73
C VAL A 47 -16.20 -1.40 -21.87
N ALA A 48 -15.60 -0.51 -22.68
CA ALA A 48 -16.25 0.13 -23.81
C ALA A 48 -16.48 -0.82 -25.03
N ARG A 49 -15.74 -1.93 -25.11
CA ARG A 49 -15.72 -2.83 -26.27
C ARG A 49 -16.36 -4.20 -26.01
N THR A 50 -16.50 -4.64 -24.77
CA THR A 50 -17.04 -5.96 -24.40
C THR A 50 -18.56 -5.91 -24.25
N ASP A 51 -19.24 -7.02 -24.59
CA ASP A 51 -20.65 -7.18 -24.34
C ASP A 51 -20.94 -7.14 -22.82
N LYS A 52 -21.88 -6.29 -22.42
CA LYS A 52 -22.30 -6.06 -21.03
C LYS A 52 -22.84 -7.29 -20.29
N ARG A 53 -23.05 -8.40 -21.00
CA ARG A 53 -23.55 -9.66 -20.44
C ARG A 53 -22.47 -10.71 -20.26
N THR A 54 -21.21 -10.37 -20.51
CA THR A 54 -20.10 -11.33 -20.48
C THR A 54 -19.22 -11.16 -19.25
N GLU A 55 -18.57 -12.23 -18.82
CA GLU A 55 -17.60 -12.24 -17.73
C GLU A 55 -16.48 -11.21 -17.95
N PRO A 56 -15.85 -11.08 -19.15
CA PRO A 56 -14.81 -10.07 -19.38
C PRO A 56 -15.28 -8.65 -19.12
N HIS A 57 -16.52 -8.32 -19.47
CA HIS A 57 -17.06 -7.00 -19.17
C HIS A 57 -17.07 -6.70 -17.68
N TYR A 58 -17.58 -7.61 -16.86
CA TYR A 58 -17.65 -7.45 -15.41
C TYR A 58 -16.26 -7.45 -14.75
N PHE A 59 -15.33 -8.26 -15.28
CA PHE A 59 -13.94 -8.25 -14.84
C PHE A 59 -13.32 -6.85 -15.02
N HIS A 60 -13.42 -6.28 -16.21
CA HIS A 60 -12.87 -4.96 -16.50
C HIS A 60 -13.62 -3.83 -15.78
N GLN A 61 -14.94 -3.95 -15.63
CA GLN A 61 -15.75 -2.98 -14.88
C GLN A 61 -15.29 -2.90 -13.42
N MET A 62 -15.06 -4.04 -12.77
CA MET A 62 -14.56 -4.10 -11.40
C MET A 62 -13.15 -3.55 -11.30
N ASN A 63 -12.27 -3.87 -12.28
CA ASN A 63 -10.92 -3.33 -12.34
C ASN A 63 -10.90 -1.80 -12.45
N VAL A 64 -11.79 -1.21 -13.24
CA VAL A 64 -11.92 0.27 -13.32
C VAL A 64 -12.29 0.84 -11.96
N GLY A 65 -13.29 0.25 -11.27
CA GLY A 65 -13.68 0.71 -9.93
C GLY A 65 -12.53 0.64 -8.92
N TRP A 66 -11.83 -0.49 -8.83
CA TRP A 66 -10.69 -0.68 -7.94
C TRP A 66 -9.55 0.30 -8.23
N ASN A 67 -9.17 0.41 -9.49
CA ASN A 67 -8.02 1.24 -9.85
C ASN A 67 -8.32 2.74 -9.79
N PHE A 68 -9.59 3.14 -9.84
CA PHE A 68 -9.96 4.50 -9.48
C PHE A 68 -9.65 4.79 -7.99
N VAL A 69 -9.98 3.86 -7.08
CA VAL A 69 -9.64 3.97 -5.66
C VAL A 69 -8.12 3.97 -5.46
N ASN A 70 -7.41 3.02 -6.11
CA ASN A 70 -5.94 2.94 -6.02
C ASN A 70 -5.26 4.21 -6.54
N ALA A 71 -5.77 4.82 -7.61
CA ALA A 71 -5.26 6.09 -8.13
C ALA A 71 -5.44 7.24 -7.11
N LEU A 72 -6.60 7.33 -6.46
CA LEU A 72 -6.83 8.31 -5.39
C LEU A 72 -5.88 8.10 -4.21
N LEU A 73 -5.68 6.84 -3.79
CA LEU A 73 -4.72 6.51 -2.72
C LEU A 73 -3.29 6.87 -3.11
N ALA A 74 -2.88 6.57 -4.34
CA ALA A 74 -1.56 6.90 -4.84
C ALA A 74 -1.33 8.42 -4.87
N VAL A 75 -2.26 9.19 -5.41
CA VAL A 75 -2.18 10.67 -5.45
C VAL A 75 -2.11 11.24 -4.04
N THR A 76 -3.00 10.83 -3.15
CA THR A 76 -3.00 11.33 -1.75
C THR A 76 -1.74 10.90 -1.01
N GLY A 77 -1.22 9.70 -1.27
CA GLY A 77 0.03 9.20 -0.71
C GLY A 77 1.24 10.02 -1.17
N ILE A 78 1.37 10.28 -2.48
CA ILE A 78 2.44 11.12 -3.04
C ILE A 78 2.38 12.55 -2.47
N LEU A 79 1.20 13.15 -2.40
CA LEU A 79 1.04 14.50 -1.87
C LEU A 79 1.41 14.62 -0.38
N ARG A 80 1.25 13.54 0.39
CA ARG A 80 1.62 13.50 1.81
C ARG A 80 3.08 13.13 2.05
N ALA A 81 3.66 12.31 1.20
CA ALA A 81 5.03 11.79 1.31
C ALA A 81 6.08 12.76 0.74
N HIS A 82 5.93 14.07 0.96
CA HIS A 82 6.91 15.02 0.45
C HIS A 82 8.13 15.09 1.37
N PRO A 83 9.37 14.87 0.89
CA PRO A 83 10.59 14.88 1.72
C PRO A 83 10.77 16.13 2.58
N ASN A 84 10.25 17.29 2.15
CA ASN A 84 10.31 18.53 2.90
C ASN A 84 9.37 18.57 4.12
N HIS A 85 8.38 17.68 4.22
CA HIS A 85 7.45 17.60 5.34
C HIS A 85 8.08 17.01 6.60
N VAL A 86 9.21 16.33 6.47
CA VAL A 86 9.92 15.67 7.57
C VAL A 86 11.15 16.46 8.04
N GLU A 87 11.39 17.63 7.46
CA GLU A 87 12.48 18.51 7.88
C GLU A 87 12.20 19.03 9.30
N GLY A 88 13.16 18.80 10.21
CA GLY A 88 13.02 19.17 11.62
C GLY A 88 12.13 18.27 12.48
N MET A 89 11.65 17.14 11.95
CA MET A 89 10.86 16.18 12.72
C MET A 89 11.72 15.58 13.85
N ASP A 90 11.20 15.60 15.09
CA ASP A 90 11.85 14.96 16.23
C ASP A 90 11.76 13.43 16.20
N LEU A 91 12.56 12.75 17.04
CA LEU A 91 12.64 11.31 17.07
C LEU A 91 11.33 10.63 17.49
N ALA A 92 10.60 11.19 18.46
CA ALA A 92 9.35 10.62 18.95
C ALA A 92 8.27 10.68 17.87
N THR A 93 8.16 11.79 17.17
CA THR A 93 7.27 11.98 16.02
C THR A 93 7.65 11.05 14.87
N SER A 94 8.96 10.90 14.58
CA SER A 94 9.48 9.98 13.55
C SER A 94 9.15 8.53 13.83
N LEU A 95 9.31 8.08 15.07
CA LEU A 95 8.95 6.72 15.51
C LEU A 95 7.43 6.50 15.40
N THR A 96 6.63 7.46 15.85
CA THR A 96 5.17 7.38 15.78
C THR A 96 4.69 7.29 14.34
N ALA A 97 5.22 8.11 13.44
CA ALA A 97 4.91 8.09 12.02
C ALA A 97 5.33 6.76 11.38
N HIS A 98 6.52 6.26 11.72
CA HIS A 98 7.03 4.98 11.22
C HIS A 98 6.10 3.83 11.59
N PHE A 99 5.83 3.61 12.87
CA PHE A 99 4.98 2.52 13.32
C PHE A 99 3.52 2.66 12.89
N THR A 100 3.03 3.88 12.66
CA THR A 100 1.70 4.11 12.08
C THR A 100 1.66 3.61 10.63
N THR A 101 2.68 3.91 9.83
CA THR A 101 2.78 3.43 8.45
C THR A 101 2.87 1.90 8.40
N GLU A 102 3.69 1.28 9.25
CA GLU A 102 3.78 -0.19 9.34
C GLU A 102 2.43 -0.84 9.66
N LYS A 103 1.70 -0.30 10.63
CA LYS A 103 0.36 -0.81 10.99
C LYS A 103 -0.60 -0.71 9.81
N ILE A 104 -0.55 0.36 9.04
CA ILE A 104 -1.39 0.53 7.85
C ILE A 104 -1.03 -0.51 6.80
N LEU A 105 0.27 -0.74 6.52
CA LEU A 105 0.73 -1.73 5.55
C LEU A 105 0.31 -3.15 5.93
N LEU A 106 0.49 -3.54 7.21
CA LEU A 106 0.07 -4.86 7.69
C LEU A 106 -1.46 -5.02 7.68
N PHE A 107 -2.20 -3.97 8.01
CA PHE A 107 -3.66 -3.97 7.92
C PHE A 107 -4.12 -4.14 6.47
N ASN A 108 -3.52 -3.42 5.52
CA ASN A 108 -3.82 -3.54 4.10
C ASN A 108 -3.49 -4.95 3.58
N ALA A 109 -2.33 -5.51 3.91
CA ALA A 109 -2.00 -6.88 3.56
C ALA A 109 -3.04 -7.90 4.08
N GLY A 110 -3.59 -7.68 5.28
CA GLY A 110 -4.71 -8.47 5.81
C GLY A 110 -6.00 -8.29 4.99
N LEU A 111 -6.32 -7.07 4.56
CA LEU A 111 -7.46 -6.80 3.67
C LEU A 111 -7.29 -7.47 2.31
N ASP A 112 -6.07 -7.51 1.76
CA ASP A 112 -5.80 -8.13 0.47
C ASP A 112 -6.03 -9.64 0.51
N VAL A 113 -5.68 -10.30 1.62
CA VAL A 113 -6.04 -11.71 1.86
C VAL A 113 -7.57 -11.87 1.89
N ALA A 114 -8.29 -10.96 2.52
CA ALA A 114 -9.75 -10.98 2.53
C ALA A 114 -10.33 -10.79 1.11
N TYR A 115 -9.73 -9.94 0.26
CA TYR A 115 -10.14 -9.78 -1.14
C TYR A 115 -9.90 -11.06 -1.95
N LEU A 116 -8.78 -11.76 -1.74
CA LEU A 116 -8.52 -13.06 -2.36
C LEU A 116 -9.55 -14.11 -1.93
N ALA A 117 -9.90 -14.15 -0.64
CA ALA A 117 -10.94 -15.04 -0.11
C ALA A 117 -12.33 -14.71 -0.69
N CYS A 118 -12.70 -13.42 -0.72
CA CYS A 118 -13.94 -12.96 -1.35
C CYS A 118 -13.99 -13.28 -2.84
N GLY A 119 -12.89 -13.08 -3.56
CA GLY A 119 -12.77 -13.44 -4.97
C GLY A 119 -12.98 -14.93 -5.20
N SER A 120 -12.40 -15.78 -4.35
CA SER A 120 -12.59 -17.24 -4.38
C SER A 120 -14.04 -17.61 -4.11
N TRP A 121 -14.64 -17.03 -3.08
CA TRP A 121 -16.04 -17.26 -2.72
C TRP A 121 -16.99 -16.86 -3.86
N LEU A 122 -16.81 -15.71 -4.50
CA LEU A 122 -17.62 -15.28 -5.64
C LEU A 122 -17.53 -16.27 -6.80
N ARG A 123 -16.34 -16.80 -7.10
CA ARG A 123 -16.12 -17.77 -8.17
C ARG A 123 -16.83 -19.12 -7.90
N VAL A 124 -16.75 -19.62 -6.67
CA VAL A 124 -17.45 -20.84 -6.26
C VAL A 124 -18.97 -20.63 -6.35
N ARG A 125 -19.45 -19.49 -5.85
CA ARG A 125 -20.87 -19.17 -5.88
C ARG A 125 -21.42 -19.00 -7.30
N ALA A 126 -20.61 -18.57 -8.25
CA ALA A 126 -21.00 -18.45 -9.65
C ALA A 126 -21.44 -19.79 -10.26
N ALA A 127 -20.83 -20.90 -9.85
CA ALA A 127 -21.14 -22.23 -10.36
C ALA A 127 -22.58 -22.69 -10.04
N SER A 128 -23.18 -22.17 -8.96
CA SER A 128 -24.54 -22.48 -8.52
C SER A 128 -25.54 -21.32 -8.73
N ALA A 129 -25.09 -20.18 -9.28
CA ALA A 129 -25.89 -19.00 -9.42
C ALA A 129 -26.86 -19.12 -10.61
N GLN A 130 -28.16 -18.87 -10.37
CA GLN A 130 -29.20 -18.82 -11.42
C GLN A 130 -29.26 -17.44 -12.10
N ARG A 131 -28.73 -16.40 -11.48
CA ARG A 131 -28.73 -15.03 -11.99
C ARG A 131 -27.32 -14.50 -12.07
N LEU A 132 -26.93 -14.02 -13.25
CA LEU A 132 -25.68 -13.32 -13.55
C LEU A 132 -24.41 -14.05 -13.03
N PRO A 133 -24.23 -15.35 -13.31
CA PRO A 133 -23.00 -16.06 -12.93
C PRO A 133 -21.75 -15.41 -13.53
N GLU A 134 -21.83 -14.83 -14.73
CA GLU A 134 -20.74 -14.12 -15.40
C GLU A 134 -20.26 -12.91 -14.59
N ARG A 135 -21.20 -12.22 -13.91
CA ARG A 135 -20.86 -11.09 -13.04
C ARG A 135 -20.07 -11.55 -11.83
N LEU A 136 -20.49 -12.63 -11.18
CA LEU A 136 -19.78 -13.18 -10.02
C LEU A 136 -18.39 -13.68 -10.41
N LEU A 137 -18.26 -14.33 -11.56
CA LEU A 137 -16.98 -14.78 -12.10
C LEU A 137 -16.06 -13.59 -12.41
N GLY A 138 -16.55 -12.60 -13.14
CA GLY A 138 -15.77 -11.43 -13.52
C GLY A 138 -15.28 -10.65 -12.30
N PHE A 139 -16.17 -10.38 -11.36
CA PHE A 139 -15.80 -9.70 -10.12
C PHE A 139 -14.83 -10.51 -9.28
N GLY A 140 -15.06 -11.83 -9.15
CA GLY A 140 -14.16 -12.72 -8.41
C GLY A 140 -12.75 -12.78 -9.01
N ARG A 141 -12.62 -12.80 -10.35
CA ARG A 141 -11.30 -12.74 -11.04
C ARG A 141 -10.61 -11.41 -10.87
N SER A 142 -11.36 -10.30 -10.90
CA SER A 142 -10.81 -8.97 -10.65
C SER A 142 -10.30 -8.84 -9.23
N LEU A 143 -11.05 -9.31 -8.22
CA LEU A 143 -10.59 -9.33 -6.83
C LEU A 143 -9.33 -10.17 -6.64
N TRP A 144 -9.19 -11.27 -7.38
CA TRP A 144 -7.95 -12.06 -7.36
C TRP A 144 -6.76 -11.32 -7.94
N LEU A 145 -6.96 -10.63 -9.07
CA LEU A 145 -5.90 -9.84 -9.68
C LEU A 145 -5.47 -8.68 -8.76
N GLN A 146 -6.44 -7.92 -8.27
CA GLN A 146 -6.17 -6.73 -7.46
C GLN A 146 -5.64 -7.12 -6.07
N GLY A 147 -6.29 -8.06 -5.38
CA GLY A 147 -5.83 -8.53 -4.07
C GLY A 147 -4.47 -9.20 -4.13
N GLY A 148 -4.17 -9.97 -5.19
CA GLY A 148 -2.86 -10.57 -5.39
C GLY A 148 -1.76 -9.54 -5.62
N PHE A 149 -2.02 -8.55 -6.48
CA PHE A 149 -1.07 -7.44 -6.69
C PHE A 149 -0.87 -6.63 -5.42
N LEU A 150 -1.94 -6.18 -4.77
CA LEU A 150 -1.87 -5.34 -3.58
C LEU A 150 -1.18 -6.07 -2.42
N PHE A 151 -1.46 -7.36 -2.22
CA PHE A 151 -0.78 -8.16 -1.20
C PHE A 151 0.74 -8.18 -1.40
N LEU A 152 1.20 -8.45 -2.63
CA LEU A 152 2.63 -8.44 -2.95
C LEU A 152 3.23 -7.04 -2.83
N PHE A 153 2.49 -6.02 -3.21
CA PHE A 153 2.88 -4.62 -3.11
C PHE A 153 3.04 -4.19 -1.63
N ASP A 154 2.01 -4.39 -0.80
CA ASP A 154 2.02 -3.97 0.60
C ASP A 154 3.03 -4.76 1.42
N LEU A 155 3.15 -6.07 1.19
CA LEU A 155 4.19 -6.90 1.82
C LEU A 155 5.59 -6.50 1.39
N GLY A 156 5.81 -6.27 0.09
CA GLY A 156 7.10 -5.84 -0.45
C GLY A 156 7.49 -4.45 0.05
N PHE A 157 6.52 -3.55 0.19
CA PHE A 157 6.73 -2.24 0.77
C PHE A 157 7.05 -2.36 2.27
N TYR A 158 6.30 -3.14 3.03
CA TYR A 158 6.57 -3.40 4.45
C TYR A 158 8.00 -3.92 4.67
N LEU A 159 8.42 -4.93 3.91
CA LEU A 159 9.77 -5.51 4.05
C LEU A 159 10.90 -4.50 3.77
N ARG A 160 10.67 -3.51 2.91
CA ARG A 160 11.62 -2.43 2.64
C ARG A 160 11.56 -1.28 3.64
N TYR A 161 10.39 -1.07 4.25
CA TYR A 161 10.15 0.01 5.19
C TYR A 161 10.54 -0.36 6.62
N HIS A 162 10.34 -1.62 7.02
CA HIS A 162 10.61 -2.13 8.37
C HIS A 162 12.05 -1.90 8.88
N PRO A 163 13.13 -2.03 8.09
CA PRO A 163 14.48 -1.79 8.57
C PRO A 163 14.70 -0.41 9.18
N PHE A 164 13.97 0.61 8.74
CA PHE A 164 14.04 1.94 9.33
C PHE A 164 13.62 1.98 10.81
N ALA A 165 12.81 1.03 11.28
CA ALA A 165 12.50 0.90 12.71
C ALA A 165 13.77 0.72 13.54
N THR A 166 14.65 -0.20 13.11
CA THR A 166 15.91 -0.47 13.81
C THR A 166 16.82 0.76 13.78
N GLU A 167 16.92 1.44 12.65
CA GLU A 167 17.72 2.65 12.54
C GLU A 167 17.22 3.77 13.48
N LEU A 168 15.90 3.99 13.56
CA LEU A 168 15.29 4.96 14.47
C LEU A 168 15.45 4.56 15.95
N LEU A 169 15.27 3.27 16.27
CA LEU A 169 15.42 2.78 17.64
C LEU A 169 16.86 2.89 18.15
N ASN A 170 17.85 2.71 17.26
CA ASN A 170 19.25 2.89 17.60
C ASN A 170 19.65 4.34 17.94
N LEU A 171 18.77 5.31 17.60
CA LEU A 171 18.94 6.70 17.99
C LEU A 171 18.43 7.00 19.42
N LEU A 172 17.73 6.05 20.05
CA LEU A 172 17.33 6.21 21.45
C LEU A 172 18.56 6.16 22.34
N PRO A 173 18.68 7.04 23.36
CA PRO A 173 19.77 7.00 24.29
C PRO A 173 19.76 5.64 25.02
N ALA A 174 20.92 4.96 25.01
CA ALA A 174 21.06 3.72 25.76
C ALA A 174 20.87 4.04 27.27
N VAL A 175 19.78 3.53 27.84
CA VAL A 175 19.60 3.56 29.30
C VAL A 175 20.64 2.61 29.88
N LYS A 176 21.75 3.15 30.38
CA LYS A 176 22.69 2.36 31.18
C LYS A 176 22.00 2.08 32.51
N SER A 177 21.61 0.82 32.72
CA SER A 177 21.23 0.25 34.01
C SER A 177 22.43 0.17 34.95
#